data_809a0b52ea98dad979a44b44c5c21fcc
#
_entry.id   809a0b52ea98dad979a44b44c5c21fcc
#
_cell.length_a   1.000
_cell.length_b   1.000
_cell.length_c   1.000
_cell.angle_alpha   90.00
_cell.angle_beta   90.00
_cell.angle_gamma   90.00
#
_symmetry.space_group_name_H-M   'P 1'
#
loop_
_entity.id
_entity.type
_entity.pdbx_description
1 polymer ?
#
loop_
_entity_poly.entity_id
_entity_poly.type
_entity_poly.pdbx_seq_one_letter_code
_entity_poly.pdbx_strand_id
1 'polypeptide(L)'
;SAEQRQLLSKIIMDNQTAEPIYYADEWLGDVARGRITASATDETKPSQRSEPSKINALMEKTRGRYDAQMNLIRNTVQEMQTHESALKEKIETISDHDVRTEFSSLPAPYNDTQRSAIGEITNIMRRLATVNKELTHQYKELESLSDQLESLQEREGEVGEVQVDRKVITEEANTVRQMAKLCVGRQGNHFPLLMKQYLRNALFDIGTRENVLNVLADAEYLDPEVFLRTFKMQTNRIVPNIVLIPCYGDQGVCWEPFERYNRASSRGRLAIPMYPKDLRVAVIAALGDLRWQIAKEKAQHYWMEEGLTGWYYQWFNDNKMRGDVKDAFIQDYILWITKESDGTQKLERDIRSIFWRYVPFPQEVKDKLKNRGFVYNDLYKKDQNRAMSDGY
;
A
#
# COMPACT_ATOMS: atom_id res chain seq x y z
N SER A 1 -19.41 3.81 12.69
CA SER A 1 -19.93 5.18 12.57
C SER A 1 -18.83 6.15 12.16
N ALA A 2 -19.16 7.37 11.75
CA ALA A 2 -18.16 8.40 11.40
C ALA A 2 -17.26 8.74 12.59
N GLU A 3 -17.81 8.79 13.80
CA GLU A 3 -17.06 9.02 15.05
C GLU A 3 -16.06 7.90 15.34
N GLN A 4 -16.43 6.64 15.10
CA GLN A 4 -15.50 5.52 15.25
C GLN A 4 -14.34 5.59 14.25
N ARG A 5 -14.60 6.01 13.01
CA ARG A 5 -13.55 6.22 12.00
C ARG A 5 -12.58 7.31 12.42
N GLN A 6 -13.09 8.45 12.91
CA GLN A 6 -12.23 9.53 13.41
C GLN A 6 -11.39 9.07 14.59
N LEU A 7 -11.98 8.31 15.52
CA LEU A 7 -11.25 7.78 16.67
C LEU A 7 -10.15 6.81 16.22
N LEU A 8 -10.46 5.88 15.32
CA LEU A 8 -9.47 4.93 14.78
C LEU A 8 -8.39 5.64 13.98
N SER A 9 -8.75 6.61 13.15
CA SER A 9 -7.77 7.43 12.42
C SER A 9 -6.81 8.14 13.37
N LYS A 10 -7.34 8.72 14.44
CA LYS A 10 -6.53 9.33 15.49
C LYS A 10 -5.61 8.33 16.17
N ILE A 11 -6.12 7.16 16.54
CA ILE A 11 -5.31 6.08 17.15
C ILE A 11 -4.20 5.61 16.20
N ILE A 12 -4.48 5.48 14.91
CA ILE A 12 -3.48 5.11 13.91
C ILE A 12 -2.36 6.16 13.87
N MET A 13 -2.70 7.43 13.88
CA MET A 13 -1.73 8.52 13.83
C MET A 13 -0.96 8.69 15.14
N ASP A 14 -1.65 8.69 16.27
CA ASP A 14 -1.06 9.01 17.59
C ASP A 14 -0.11 7.92 18.11
N ASN A 15 -0.32 6.65 17.78
CA ASN A 15 0.41 5.53 18.40
C ASN A 15 1.73 5.16 17.73
N GLN A 16 2.08 5.75 16.59
CA GLN A 16 3.24 5.29 15.84
C GLN A 16 4.20 6.40 15.45
N THR A 17 3.72 7.30 14.62
CA THR A 17 4.38 8.51 14.18
C THR A 17 3.30 9.53 13.90
N ALA A 18 3.66 10.79 13.86
CA ALA A 18 2.72 11.85 13.52
C ALA A 18 2.07 11.64 12.14
N GLU A 19 2.77 11.03 11.19
CA GLU A 19 2.27 10.78 9.84
C GLU A 19 2.83 9.46 9.29
N PRO A 20 2.14 8.32 9.41
CA PRO A 20 2.62 7.04 8.87
C PRO A 20 2.38 6.92 7.37
N ILE A 21 1.72 7.88 6.73
CA ILE A 21 1.36 7.87 5.31
C ILE A 21 2.18 8.94 4.59
N TYR A 22 2.95 8.50 3.60
CA TYR A 22 3.86 9.32 2.82
C TYR A 22 3.55 9.22 1.33
N TYR A 23 3.66 10.34 0.62
CA TYR A 23 3.84 10.25 -0.83
C TYR A 23 5.24 9.74 -1.14
N ALA A 24 5.42 9.05 -2.29
CA ALA A 24 6.70 8.42 -2.62
C ALA A 24 7.89 9.40 -2.68
N ASP A 25 7.65 10.63 -3.11
CA ASP A 25 8.64 11.70 -3.13
C ASP A 25 9.04 12.18 -1.73
N GLU A 26 8.07 12.31 -0.84
CA GLU A 26 8.33 12.64 0.57
C GLU A 26 9.10 11.54 1.27
N TRP A 27 8.69 10.30 1.03
CA TRP A 27 9.38 9.13 1.57
C TRP A 27 10.85 9.09 1.17
N LEU A 28 11.13 9.20 -0.14
CA LEU A 28 12.50 9.22 -0.64
C LEU A 28 13.31 10.42 -0.15
N GLY A 29 12.67 11.58 -0.04
CA GLY A 29 13.29 12.79 0.52
C GLY A 29 13.65 12.63 1.99
N ASP A 30 12.81 12.00 2.78
CA ASP A 30 13.05 11.79 4.21
C ASP A 30 14.07 10.67 4.46
N VAL A 31 14.13 9.66 3.61
CA VAL A 31 15.21 8.66 3.62
C VAL A 31 16.55 9.33 3.30
N ALA A 32 16.61 10.17 2.26
CA ALA A 32 17.82 10.88 1.88
C ALA A 32 18.33 11.83 2.96
N ARG A 33 17.44 12.36 3.81
CA ARG A 33 17.78 13.21 4.97
C ARG A 33 18.04 12.43 6.25
N GLY A 34 18.01 11.11 6.22
CA GLY A 34 18.16 10.27 7.41
C GLY A 34 17.04 10.37 8.43
N ARG A 35 15.90 10.98 8.07
CA ARG A 35 14.73 11.09 8.96
C ARG A 35 13.97 9.78 9.09
N ILE A 36 14.04 8.97 8.05
CA ILE A 36 13.43 7.63 8.00
C ILE A 36 14.57 6.63 7.79
N THR A 37 14.66 5.66 8.68
CA THR A 37 15.55 4.54 8.47
C THR A 37 14.86 3.57 7.50
N ALA A 38 15.24 3.66 6.22
CA ALA A 38 14.86 2.70 5.24
C ALA A 38 15.77 1.50 5.40
N SER A 39 15.19 0.38 5.72
CA SER A 39 15.86 -0.92 5.66
C SER A 39 17.17 -1.09 6.43
N ALA A 40 17.23 -2.11 7.23
CA ALA A 40 18.28 -2.51 8.11
C ALA A 40 19.70 -2.55 7.50
N THR A 41 20.43 -1.49 7.63
CA THR A 41 21.88 -1.55 7.69
C THR A 41 22.36 -0.77 8.91
N ASP A 42 22.48 -1.50 10.04
CA ASP A 42 23.32 -1.07 11.14
C ASP A 42 24.75 -1.27 10.68
N GLU A 43 25.40 -0.22 10.27
CA GLU A 43 26.87 -0.09 10.42
C GLU A 43 27.29 1.33 10.03
N THR A 44 27.50 2.14 11.05
CA THR A 44 28.19 3.43 10.94
C THR A 44 29.68 3.22 11.15
N LYS A 45 30.51 3.65 10.20
CA LYS A 45 31.96 3.85 10.39
C LYS A 45 32.34 5.30 10.15
N PRO A 46 33.18 5.91 10.97
CA PRO A 46 33.61 7.29 10.80
C PRO A 46 34.83 7.43 9.88
N SER A 47 34.95 8.48 9.12
CA SER A 47 36.11 8.79 8.29
C SER A 47 36.64 10.23 8.41
N GLN A 48 37.84 10.46 7.90
CA GLN A 48 38.85 11.49 8.26
C GLN A 48 38.69 12.86 7.55
N ARG A 49 39.28 13.91 8.17
CA ARG A 49 39.18 15.34 7.87
C ARG A 49 40.04 15.86 6.70
N SER A 50 39.59 16.92 6.00
CA SER A 50 40.43 17.89 5.28
C SER A 50 39.74 19.23 4.98
N GLU A 51 40.52 20.29 4.90
CA GLU A 51 40.41 21.77 4.81
C GLU A 51 39.03 22.48 4.56
N PRO A 52 38.65 23.48 5.42
CA PRO A 52 37.28 23.95 5.57
C PRO A 52 36.72 24.97 4.53
N SER A 53 37.51 25.90 4.01
CA SER A 53 36.91 27.10 3.37
C SER A 53 36.46 26.93 1.89
N LYS A 54 37.11 26.08 1.11
CA LYS A 54 36.72 25.81 -0.28
C LYS A 54 35.60 24.78 -0.35
N ILE A 55 35.51 23.94 0.63
CA ILE A 55 34.52 22.87 0.75
C ILE A 55 33.14 23.48 1.08
N ASN A 56 33.10 24.47 1.99
CA ASN A 56 31.87 25.18 2.36
C ASN A 56 31.21 25.87 1.18
N ALA A 57 31.95 26.54 0.33
CA ALA A 57 31.44 27.20 -0.86
C ALA A 57 30.89 26.17 -1.88
N LEU A 58 31.55 25.01 -1.98
CA LEU A 58 31.11 23.95 -2.89
C LEU A 58 29.87 23.22 -2.35
N MET A 59 29.82 23.03 -1.02
CA MET A 59 28.64 22.49 -0.34
C MET A 59 27.41 23.37 -0.52
N GLU A 60 27.57 24.66 -0.30
CA GLU A 60 26.47 25.61 -0.43
C GLU A 60 25.92 25.64 -1.87
N LYS A 61 26.84 25.61 -2.85
CA LYS A 61 26.47 25.48 -4.26
C LYS A 61 25.75 24.17 -4.60
N THR A 62 26.21 23.06 -4.02
CA THR A 62 25.61 21.74 -4.26
C THR A 62 24.27 21.64 -3.53
N ARG A 63 24.15 22.21 -2.34
CA ARG A 63 22.88 22.32 -1.59
C ARG A 63 21.84 23.14 -2.39
N GLY A 64 22.27 24.27 -2.97
CA GLY A 64 21.38 25.05 -3.85
C GLY A 64 20.90 24.28 -5.08
N ARG A 65 21.77 23.44 -5.66
CA ARG A 65 21.36 22.55 -6.76
C ARG A 65 20.42 21.44 -6.29
N TYR A 66 20.65 20.88 -5.12
CA TYR A 66 19.77 19.88 -4.50
C TYR A 66 18.38 20.45 -4.25
N ASP A 67 18.30 21.66 -3.68
CA ASP A 67 17.03 22.35 -3.42
C ASP A 67 16.31 22.70 -4.74
N ALA A 68 17.05 23.10 -5.77
CA ALA A 68 16.50 23.35 -7.09
C ALA A 68 15.93 22.07 -7.71
N GLN A 69 16.64 20.94 -7.56
CA GLN A 69 16.16 19.63 -8.04
C GLN A 69 14.94 19.16 -7.29
N MET A 70 14.87 19.38 -5.98
CA MET A 70 13.68 19.10 -5.17
C MET A 70 12.47 19.94 -5.61
N ASN A 71 12.70 21.22 -5.94
CA ASN A 71 11.63 22.06 -6.46
C ASN A 71 11.18 21.61 -7.86
N LEU A 72 12.10 21.16 -8.70
CA LEU A 72 11.77 20.59 -10.01
C LEU A 72 10.89 19.34 -9.85
N ILE A 73 11.25 18.45 -8.94
CA ILE A 73 10.43 17.25 -8.61
C ILE A 73 9.04 17.67 -8.15
N ARG A 74 8.93 18.66 -7.27
CA ARG A 74 7.61 19.17 -6.83
C ARG A 74 6.77 19.70 -7.99
N ASN A 75 7.39 20.45 -8.91
CA ASN A 75 6.71 20.96 -10.10
C ASN A 75 6.23 19.81 -11.00
N THR A 76 7.07 18.81 -11.21
CA THR A 76 6.71 17.63 -12.02
C THR A 76 5.58 16.83 -11.35
N VAL A 77 5.59 16.71 -10.03
CA VAL A 77 4.47 16.10 -9.27
C VAL A 77 3.19 16.93 -9.43
N GLN A 78 3.30 18.24 -9.36
CA GLN A 78 2.15 19.12 -9.56
C GLN A 78 1.60 19.04 -11.00
N GLU A 79 2.47 18.95 -12.00
CA GLU A 79 2.08 18.68 -13.39
C GLU A 79 1.35 17.34 -13.51
N MET A 80 1.86 16.31 -12.86
CA MET A 80 1.21 15.02 -12.78
C MET A 80 -0.19 15.13 -12.19
N GLN A 81 -0.36 15.81 -11.05
CA GLN A 81 -1.66 16.07 -10.43
C GLN A 81 -2.63 16.82 -11.34
N THR A 82 -2.11 17.74 -12.15
CA THR A 82 -2.91 18.46 -13.13
C THR A 82 -3.44 17.53 -14.23
N HIS A 83 -2.59 16.66 -14.74
CA HIS A 83 -3.00 15.64 -15.72
C HIS A 83 -3.98 14.63 -15.13
N GLU A 84 -3.83 14.30 -13.86
CA GLU A 84 -4.77 13.45 -13.14
C GLU A 84 -6.15 14.07 -13.00
N SER A 85 -6.18 15.35 -12.61
CA SER A 85 -7.43 16.10 -12.51
C SER A 85 -8.13 16.17 -13.87
N ALA A 86 -7.36 16.43 -14.94
CA ALA A 86 -7.89 16.41 -16.31
C ALA A 86 -8.38 15.03 -16.73
N LEU A 87 -7.66 13.99 -16.33
CA LEU A 87 -8.07 12.60 -16.55
C LEU A 87 -9.39 12.31 -15.84
N LYS A 88 -9.50 12.74 -14.59
CA LYS A 88 -10.71 12.63 -13.78
C LYS A 88 -11.90 13.24 -14.49
N GLU A 89 -11.78 14.50 -14.90
CA GLU A 89 -12.83 15.21 -15.61
C GLU A 89 -13.27 14.49 -16.89
N LYS A 90 -12.30 13.99 -17.67
CA LYS A 90 -12.62 13.29 -18.94
C LYS A 90 -13.31 11.95 -18.73
N ILE A 91 -12.91 11.23 -17.71
CA ILE A 91 -13.58 9.99 -17.41
C ILE A 91 -14.99 10.25 -16.85
N GLU A 92 -15.20 11.30 -16.02
CA GLU A 92 -16.54 11.74 -15.59
C GLU A 92 -17.47 11.96 -16.77
N THR A 93 -16.96 12.59 -17.83
CA THR A 93 -17.70 12.79 -19.07
C THR A 93 -18.15 11.50 -19.74
N ILE A 94 -17.41 10.41 -19.57
CA ILE A 94 -17.78 9.08 -20.10
C ILE A 94 -18.69 8.32 -19.13
N SER A 95 -18.49 8.49 -17.82
CA SER A 95 -19.20 7.72 -16.80
C SER A 95 -20.69 8.08 -16.67
N ASP A 96 -21.08 9.28 -17.09
CA ASP A 96 -22.47 9.72 -17.09
C ASP A 96 -23.33 9.02 -18.16
N HIS A 97 -22.70 8.29 -19.07
CA HIS A 97 -23.39 7.49 -20.06
C HIS A 97 -23.45 6.00 -19.61
N ASP A 98 -24.39 5.24 -20.16
CA ASP A 98 -24.59 3.79 -19.91
C ASP A 98 -23.40 2.89 -20.33
N VAL A 99 -22.21 3.46 -20.43
CA VAL A 99 -20.95 2.78 -20.70
C VAL A 99 -20.73 1.60 -19.75
N ARG A 100 -21.29 1.68 -18.54
CA ARG A 100 -21.19 0.61 -17.52
C ARG A 100 -21.84 -0.71 -17.93
N THR A 101 -22.91 -0.66 -18.70
CA THR A 101 -23.62 -1.82 -19.19
C THR A 101 -23.07 -2.33 -20.51
N GLU A 102 -22.55 -1.44 -21.35
CA GLU A 102 -22.09 -1.76 -22.69
C GLU A 102 -20.71 -2.40 -22.74
N PHE A 103 -19.86 -2.21 -21.71
CA PHE A 103 -18.55 -2.85 -21.64
C PHE A 103 -18.57 -4.38 -21.55
N SER A 104 -19.71 -4.98 -21.34
CA SER A 104 -19.86 -6.44 -21.33
C SER A 104 -20.03 -7.02 -22.76
N SER A 105 -20.43 -6.21 -23.73
CA SER A 105 -20.61 -6.59 -25.13
C SER A 105 -19.61 -5.88 -26.03
N LEU A 106 -18.86 -6.62 -26.82
CA LEU A 106 -17.97 -6.10 -27.85
C LEU A 106 -18.62 -6.23 -29.23
N PRO A 107 -18.43 -5.22 -30.08
CA PRO A 107 -17.90 -3.87 -29.87
C PRO A 107 -18.99 -2.92 -29.31
N ALA A 108 -18.68 -2.17 -28.27
CA ALA A 108 -19.61 -1.15 -27.79
C ALA A 108 -19.70 -0.01 -28.83
N PRO A 109 -20.90 0.37 -29.27
CA PRO A 109 -21.07 1.49 -30.19
C PRO A 109 -20.88 2.80 -29.44
N TYR A 110 -19.65 3.29 -29.39
CA TYR A 110 -19.37 4.62 -28.85
C TYR A 110 -19.89 5.70 -29.80
N ASN A 111 -20.56 6.68 -29.25
CA ASN A 111 -20.86 7.91 -30.00
C ASN A 111 -19.58 8.73 -30.23
N ASP A 112 -19.64 9.75 -31.09
CA ASP A 112 -18.46 10.52 -31.46
C ASP A 112 -17.86 11.31 -30.27
N THR A 113 -18.70 11.76 -29.34
CA THR A 113 -18.26 12.41 -28.10
C THR A 113 -17.48 11.47 -27.19
N GLN A 114 -17.96 10.24 -27.04
CA GLN A 114 -17.27 9.22 -26.26
C GLN A 114 -15.95 8.79 -26.90
N ARG A 115 -15.91 8.67 -28.23
CA ARG A 115 -14.67 8.38 -28.98
C ARG A 115 -13.64 9.49 -28.81
N SER A 116 -14.08 10.75 -28.87
CA SER A 116 -13.22 11.89 -28.63
C SER A 116 -12.66 11.88 -27.22
N ALA A 117 -13.51 11.65 -26.22
CA ALA A 117 -13.09 11.58 -24.82
C ALA A 117 -12.12 10.41 -24.57
N ILE A 118 -12.32 9.24 -25.18
CA ILE A 118 -11.37 8.11 -25.13
C ILE A 118 -10.01 8.49 -25.74
N GLY A 119 -10.03 9.21 -26.86
CA GLY A 119 -8.82 9.73 -27.49
C GLY A 119 -8.06 10.70 -26.59
N GLU A 120 -8.75 11.60 -25.94
CA GLU A 120 -8.17 12.56 -24.99
C GLU A 120 -7.63 11.85 -23.74
N ILE A 121 -8.35 10.89 -23.19
CA ILE A 121 -7.89 10.02 -22.09
C ILE A 121 -6.58 9.32 -22.48
N THR A 122 -6.53 8.74 -23.68
CA THR A 122 -5.32 8.08 -24.17
C THR A 122 -4.13 9.05 -24.23
N ASN A 123 -4.36 10.28 -24.67
CA ASN A 123 -3.31 11.30 -24.74
C ASN A 123 -2.85 11.74 -23.34
N ILE A 124 -3.78 11.96 -22.42
CA ILE A 124 -3.45 12.30 -21.03
C ILE A 124 -2.62 11.19 -20.39
N MET A 125 -2.97 9.94 -20.63
CA MET A 125 -2.20 8.80 -20.11
C MET A 125 -0.80 8.70 -20.68
N ARG A 126 -0.62 9.01 -21.97
CA ARG A 126 0.71 9.08 -22.56
C ARG A 126 1.54 10.18 -21.92
N ARG A 127 0.93 11.34 -21.64
CA ARG A 127 1.60 12.43 -20.92
C ARG A 127 1.97 12.00 -19.51
N LEU A 128 1.06 11.38 -18.76
CA LEU A 128 1.35 10.83 -17.44
C LEU A 128 2.50 9.82 -17.46
N ALA A 129 2.54 8.94 -18.45
CA ALA A 129 3.66 8.00 -18.62
C ALA A 129 4.98 8.72 -18.91
N THR A 130 4.94 9.84 -19.64
CA THR A 130 6.12 10.66 -19.91
C THR A 130 6.59 11.37 -18.65
N VAL A 131 5.69 12.03 -17.95
CA VAL A 131 5.96 12.72 -16.67
C VAL A 131 6.53 11.73 -15.64
N ASN A 132 6.02 10.52 -15.60
CA ASN A 132 6.53 9.48 -14.70
C ASN A 132 7.97 9.04 -15.04
N LYS A 133 8.31 9.00 -16.34
CA LYS A 133 9.70 8.75 -16.77
C LYS A 133 10.62 9.91 -16.40
N GLU A 134 10.15 11.13 -16.59
CA GLU A 134 10.87 12.33 -16.22
C GLU A 134 11.10 12.40 -14.72
N LEU A 135 10.08 12.13 -13.93
CA LEU A 135 10.18 12.03 -12.47
C LEU A 135 11.25 10.99 -12.05
N THR A 136 11.28 9.85 -12.73
CA THR A 136 12.31 8.82 -12.48
C THR A 136 13.72 9.35 -12.78
N HIS A 137 13.89 10.14 -13.82
CA HIS A 137 15.18 10.76 -14.15
C HIS A 137 15.56 11.81 -13.11
N GLN A 138 14.62 12.66 -12.72
CA GLN A 138 14.82 13.70 -11.72
C GLN A 138 15.23 13.13 -10.35
N TYR A 139 14.68 11.99 -9.95
CA TYR A 139 15.10 11.28 -8.74
C TYR A 139 16.53 10.73 -8.84
N LYS A 140 16.96 10.27 -10.02
CA LYS A 140 18.36 9.86 -10.22
C LYS A 140 19.33 11.02 -10.12
N GLU A 141 18.95 12.19 -10.63
CA GLU A 141 19.76 13.40 -10.49
C GLU A 141 19.82 13.88 -9.04
N LEU A 142 18.70 13.81 -8.32
CA LEU A 142 18.65 14.11 -6.88
C LEU A 142 19.58 13.17 -6.09
N GLU A 143 19.56 11.90 -6.41
CA GLU A 143 20.44 10.88 -5.87
C GLU A 143 21.92 11.27 -6.07
N SER A 144 22.30 11.63 -7.30
CA SER A 144 23.66 12.07 -7.61
C SER A 144 24.09 13.33 -6.86
N LEU A 145 23.17 14.26 -6.64
CA LEU A 145 23.44 15.48 -5.86
C LEU A 145 23.56 15.17 -4.36
N SER A 146 22.75 14.25 -3.85
CA SER A 146 22.85 13.75 -2.48
C SER A 146 24.22 13.13 -2.22
N ASP A 147 24.74 12.36 -3.18
CA ASP A 147 26.07 11.76 -3.09
C ASP A 147 27.19 12.79 -3.05
N GLN A 148 27.07 13.83 -3.88
CA GLN A 148 28.04 14.91 -3.90
C GLN A 148 28.03 15.67 -2.56
N LEU A 149 26.86 15.90 -1.98
CA LEU A 149 26.74 16.52 -0.65
C LEU A 149 27.38 15.65 0.43
N GLU A 150 27.10 14.34 0.39
CA GLU A 150 27.67 13.40 1.34
C GLU A 150 29.21 13.38 1.27
N SER A 151 29.78 13.28 0.05
CA SER A 151 31.23 13.30 -0.13
C SER A 151 31.89 14.61 0.32
N LEU A 152 31.16 15.72 0.28
CA LEU A 152 31.63 17.02 0.77
C LEU A 152 31.50 17.13 2.29
N GLN A 153 30.44 16.60 2.89
CA GLN A 153 30.23 16.53 4.33
C GLN A 153 31.25 15.63 5.02
N GLU A 154 31.58 14.49 4.42
CA GLU A 154 32.67 13.63 4.90
C GLU A 154 34.04 14.37 5.01
N ARG A 155 34.24 15.31 4.07
CA ARG A 155 35.48 16.13 4.07
C ARG A 155 35.49 17.24 5.11
N GLU A 156 34.32 17.70 5.55
CA GLU A 156 34.22 18.83 6.50
C GLU A 156 34.17 18.42 7.97
N GLY A 157 33.81 17.21 8.28
CA GLY A 157 33.80 16.71 9.67
C GLY A 157 32.73 17.37 10.55
N GLU A 158 31.62 17.87 10.00
CA GLU A 158 30.49 18.37 10.77
C GLU A 158 29.69 17.22 11.40
N VAL A 159 29.61 17.26 12.70
CA VAL A 159 28.76 16.39 13.52
C VAL A 159 27.37 17.02 13.55
N GLY A 160 26.39 16.48 12.85
CA GLY A 160 25.05 17.04 12.99
C GLY A 160 23.92 16.33 12.22
N GLU A 161 24.15 15.80 11.05
CA GLU A 161 23.12 15.04 10.33
C GLU A 161 23.62 13.61 10.09
N VAL A 162 22.72 12.65 10.26
CA VAL A 162 23.02 11.24 10.00
C VAL A 162 23.31 11.09 8.52
N GLN A 163 24.56 10.78 8.18
CA GLN A 163 24.95 10.49 6.81
C GLN A 163 24.27 9.18 6.36
N VAL A 164 23.43 9.27 5.37
CA VAL A 164 22.78 8.10 4.79
C VAL A 164 23.64 7.59 3.65
N ASP A 165 24.07 6.33 3.74
CA ASP A 165 24.87 5.70 2.69
C ASP A 165 24.11 5.79 1.34
N ARG A 166 24.81 6.21 0.30
CA ARG A 166 24.33 6.25 -1.08
C ARG A 166 23.62 4.95 -1.50
N LYS A 167 24.18 3.83 -1.07
CA LYS A 167 23.60 2.51 -1.37
C LYS A 167 22.17 2.40 -0.83
N VAL A 168 21.93 2.90 0.39
CA VAL A 168 20.59 2.87 1.01
C VAL A 168 19.60 3.69 0.19
N ILE A 169 19.99 4.88 -0.25
CA ILE A 169 19.13 5.75 -1.07
C ILE A 169 18.81 5.08 -2.41
N THR A 170 19.84 4.51 -3.07
CA THR A 170 19.67 3.81 -4.34
C THR A 170 18.80 2.56 -4.19
N GLU A 171 19.02 1.78 -3.15
CA GLU A 171 18.23 0.59 -2.85
C GLU A 171 16.78 0.96 -2.55
N GLU A 172 16.56 2.05 -1.82
CA GLU A 172 15.23 2.53 -1.51
C GLU A 172 14.49 3.03 -2.75
N ALA A 173 15.14 3.81 -3.59
CA ALA A 173 14.55 4.22 -4.88
C ALA A 173 14.21 3.02 -5.77
N ASN A 174 15.07 2.00 -5.79
CA ASN A 174 14.77 0.75 -6.50
C ASN A 174 13.61 -0.02 -5.85
N THR A 175 13.52 -0.01 -4.54
CA THR A 175 12.42 -0.61 -3.79
C THR A 175 11.09 0.05 -4.14
N VAL A 176 11.02 1.37 -4.14
CA VAL A 176 9.82 2.12 -4.57
C VAL A 176 9.42 1.77 -6.01
N ARG A 177 10.39 1.65 -6.92
CA ARG A 177 10.11 1.21 -8.31
C ARG A 177 9.58 -0.23 -8.36
N GLN A 178 10.09 -1.11 -7.52
CA GLN A 178 9.61 -2.49 -7.45
C GLN A 178 8.21 -2.57 -6.86
N MET A 179 7.94 -1.82 -5.82
CA MET A 179 6.59 -1.69 -5.25
C MET A 179 5.59 -1.20 -6.31
N ALA A 180 5.98 -0.18 -7.11
CA ALA A 180 5.15 0.30 -8.22
C ALA A 180 4.84 -0.80 -9.24
N LYS A 181 5.83 -1.60 -9.62
CA LYS A 181 5.62 -2.73 -10.54
C LYS A 181 4.65 -3.77 -9.99
N LEU A 182 4.72 -4.05 -8.70
CA LEU A 182 3.82 -5.00 -8.05
C LEU A 182 2.39 -4.46 -7.97
N CYS A 183 2.22 -3.16 -7.67
CA CYS A 183 0.90 -2.51 -7.67
C CYS A 183 0.24 -2.53 -9.05
N VAL A 184 1.02 -2.34 -10.11
CA VAL A 184 0.53 -2.40 -11.49
C VAL A 184 0.17 -3.82 -11.91
N GLY A 185 0.80 -4.82 -11.30
CA GLY A 185 0.54 -6.23 -11.57
C GLY A 185 1.00 -6.70 -12.95
N ARG A 186 0.54 -7.89 -13.35
CA ARG A 186 0.95 -8.54 -14.62
C ARG A 186 0.48 -7.81 -15.87
N GLN A 187 -0.54 -6.97 -15.76
CA GLN A 187 -1.12 -6.21 -16.88
C GLN A 187 -0.47 -4.84 -17.10
N GLY A 188 0.59 -4.54 -16.37
CA GLY A 188 1.20 -3.21 -16.26
C GLY A 188 1.84 -2.61 -17.50
N ASN A 189 1.90 -3.33 -18.62
CA ASN A 189 2.38 -2.80 -19.89
C ASN A 189 1.26 -2.18 -20.76
N HIS A 190 0.02 -2.30 -20.34
CA HIS A 190 -1.12 -1.72 -21.04
C HIS A 190 -1.63 -0.54 -20.25
N PHE A 191 -2.04 0.53 -20.95
CA PHE A 191 -2.71 1.64 -20.31
C PHE A 191 -4.01 1.12 -19.66
N PRO A 192 -4.03 0.89 -18.35
CA PRO A 192 -5.13 0.17 -17.72
C PRO A 192 -6.44 0.95 -17.80
N LEU A 193 -6.36 2.27 -17.99
CA LEU A 193 -7.51 3.16 -18.13
C LEU A 193 -8.32 2.92 -19.39
N LEU A 194 -7.71 2.39 -20.42
CA LEU A 194 -8.43 1.98 -21.62
C LEU A 194 -9.14 0.66 -21.43
N MET A 195 -8.88 -0.03 -20.33
CA MET A 195 -9.58 -1.25 -19.99
C MET A 195 -10.91 -0.93 -19.30
N LYS A 196 -11.93 -1.70 -19.63
CA LYS A 196 -13.27 -1.66 -19.02
C LYS A 196 -13.27 -1.40 -17.50
N GLN A 197 -12.27 -1.92 -16.84
CA GLN A 197 -12.14 -1.91 -15.39
C GLN A 197 -11.89 -0.52 -14.82
N TYR A 198 -11.11 0.31 -15.48
CA TYR A 198 -10.82 1.67 -15.03
C TYR A 198 -11.97 2.63 -15.29
N LEU A 199 -12.66 2.45 -16.39
CA LEU A 199 -13.83 3.26 -16.74
C LEU A 199 -15.02 3.01 -15.82
N ARG A 200 -15.10 1.86 -15.17
CA ARG A 200 -16.19 1.53 -14.24
C ARG A 200 -16.11 2.23 -12.89
N ASN A 201 -14.90 2.43 -12.40
CA ASN A 201 -14.67 2.98 -11.05
C ASN A 201 -14.09 4.37 -11.13
N ALA A 202 -14.35 5.02 -12.21
CA ALA A 202 -13.90 6.34 -12.47
C ALA A 202 -13.79 7.15 -11.20
N LEU A 203 -12.58 7.49 -10.71
CA LEU A 203 -12.48 8.85 -10.32
C LEU A 203 -12.76 9.24 -8.90
N PHE A 204 -13.54 8.45 -8.20
CA PHE A 204 -13.94 8.79 -6.85
C PHE A 204 -12.91 8.34 -5.82
N ASP A 205 -12.03 7.43 -6.23
CA ASP A 205 -11.08 6.76 -5.36
C ASP A 205 -9.64 7.05 -5.76
N ILE A 206 -9.24 8.31 -5.64
CA ILE A 206 -7.84 8.68 -5.71
C ILE A 206 -7.18 8.34 -4.39
N GLY A 207 -6.02 7.69 -4.45
CA GLY A 207 -5.20 7.35 -3.28
C GLY A 207 -4.55 8.56 -2.65
N THR A 208 -5.35 9.43 -2.04
CA THR A 208 -4.88 10.51 -1.18
C THR A 208 -4.66 9.99 0.23
N ARG A 209 -3.88 10.71 1.05
CA ARG A 209 -3.70 10.39 2.47
C ARG A 209 -5.02 10.19 3.20
N GLU A 210 -5.94 11.13 3.03
CA GLU A 210 -7.22 11.11 3.70
C GLU A 210 -8.06 9.90 3.29
N ASN A 211 -8.18 9.65 1.99
CA ASN A 211 -8.94 8.53 1.48
C ASN A 211 -8.34 7.18 1.92
N VAL A 212 -7.03 7.06 1.86
CA VAL A 212 -6.33 5.84 2.32
C VAL A 212 -6.52 5.65 3.82
N LEU A 213 -6.38 6.71 4.62
CA LEU A 213 -6.57 6.67 6.06
C LEU A 213 -7.99 6.22 6.43
N ASN A 214 -9.00 6.71 5.72
CA ASN A 214 -10.39 6.31 5.95
C ASN A 214 -10.59 4.81 5.67
N VAL A 215 -10.00 4.29 4.59
CA VAL A 215 -10.11 2.85 4.28
C VAL A 215 -9.35 2.00 5.30
N LEU A 216 -8.16 2.45 5.75
CA LEU A 216 -7.41 1.76 6.80
C LEU A 216 -8.18 1.68 8.11
N ALA A 217 -8.81 2.79 8.51
CA ALA A 217 -9.62 2.84 9.73
C ALA A 217 -10.85 1.92 9.65
N ASP A 218 -11.52 1.89 8.49
CA ASP A 218 -12.64 0.96 8.25
C ASP A 218 -12.18 -0.50 8.31
N ALA A 219 -11.04 -0.80 7.71
CA ALA A 219 -10.50 -2.16 7.69
C ALA A 219 -10.05 -2.62 9.09
N GLU A 220 -9.38 -1.77 9.86
CA GLU A 220 -8.99 -2.08 11.25
C GLU A 220 -10.21 -2.27 12.15
N TYR A 221 -11.29 -1.53 11.90
CA TYR A 221 -12.56 -1.78 12.62
C TYR A 221 -13.12 -3.18 12.32
N LEU A 222 -13.01 -3.63 11.07
CA LEU A 222 -13.53 -4.95 10.65
C LEU A 222 -12.58 -6.10 11.00
N ASP A 223 -11.28 -5.88 10.96
CA ASP A 223 -10.23 -6.82 11.40
C ASP A 223 -9.35 -6.15 12.47
N PRO A 224 -9.74 -6.21 13.75
CA PRO A 224 -8.99 -5.56 14.83
C PRO A 224 -7.57 -6.09 15.02
N GLU A 225 -7.23 -7.23 14.43
CA GLU A 225 -5.91 -7.84 14.52
C GLU A 225 -4.98 -7.48 13.34
N VAL A 226 -5.45 -6.73 12.35
CA VAL A 226 -4.68 -6.45 11.12
C VAL A 226 -3.32 -5.77 11.36
N PHE A 227 -3.20 -4.99 12.44
CA PHE A 227 -1.96 -4.35 12.85
C PHE A 227 -1.32 -4.96 14.11
N LEU A 228 -1.85 -6.08 14.59
CA LEU A 228 -1.31 -6.76 15.77
C LEU A 228 -0.20 -7.73 15.37
N ARG A 229 1.01 -7.39 15.71
CA ARG A 229 2.20 -8.20 15.47
C ARG A 229 2.68 -8.88 16.72
N THR A 230 2.88 -10.19 16.67
CA THR A 230 3.41 -10.97 17.79
C THR A 230 4.86 -11.32 17.54
N PHE A 231 5.74 -10.84 18.41
CA PHE A 231 7.16 -11.14 18.39
C PHE A 231 7.64 -11.54 19.78
N LYS A 232 8.30 -12.68 19.90
CA LYS A 232 8.78 -13.23 21.18
C LYS A 232 7.72 -13.19 22.31
N MET A 233 6.53 -13.66 21.98
CA MET A 233 5.36 -13.72 22.88
C MET A 233 4.77 -12.34 23.29
N GLN A 234 5.29 -11.25 22.79
CA GLN A 234 4.70 -9.92 22.98
C GLN A 234 3.91 -9.53 21.74
N THR A 235 2.67 -9.13 21.94
CA THR A 235 1.80 -8.63 20.89
C THR A 235 1.71 -7.12 20.98
N ASN A 236 2.16 -6.44 19.93
CA ASN A 236 2.13 -5.00 19.84
C ASN A 236 1.36 -4.57 18.59
N ARG A 237 0.66 -3.45 18.69
CA ARG A 237 0.06 -2.80 17.54
C ARG A 237 1.14 -2.04 16.78
N ILE A 238 1.41 -2.44 15.56
CA ILE A 238 2.42 -1.83 14.70
C ILE A 238 1.78 -1.52 13.36
N VAL A 239 1.54 -0.25 13.09
CA VAL A 239 1.08 0.22 11.78
C VAL A 239 2.29 0.34 10.86
N PRO A 240 2.30 -0.33 9.69
CA PRO A 240 3.35 -0.18 8.71
C PRO A 240 3.48 1.25 8.20
N ASN A 241 4.65 1.61 7.69
CA ASN A 241 4.77 2.81 6.88
C ASN A 241 4.01 2.62 5.57
N ILE A 242 3.22 3.61 5.18
CA ILE A 242 2.37 3.55 4.00
C ILE A 242 2.93 4.51 2.97
N VAL A 243 3.28 3.98 1.80
CA VAL A 243 3.86 4.76 0.72
C VAL A 243 2.86 4.81 -0.43
N LEU A 244 2.37 6.01 -0.73
CA LEU A 244 1.48 6.30 -1.84
C LEU A 244 2.32 6.46 -3.10
N ILE A 245 2.13 5.55 -4.05
CA ILE A 245 2.96 5.46 -5.25
C ILE A 245 2.19 6.02 -6.45
N PRO A 246 2.77 6.97 -7.19
CA PRO A 246 2.13 7.56 -8.37
C PRO A 246 2.10 6.57 -9.53
N CYS A 247 1.32 5.53 -9.40
CA CYS A 247 1.13 4.53 -10.45
C CYS A 247 -0.34 4.12 -10.54
N TYR A 248 -0.69 3.56 -11.68
CA TYR A 248 -1.97 2.88 -11.88
C TYR A 248 -1.82 1.44 -11.40
N GLY A 249 -2.78 0.97 -10.61
CA GLY A 249 -2.67 -0.40 -10.09
C GLY A 249 -4.01 -0.93 -9.59
N ASP A 250 -4.14 -2.24 -9.63
CA ASP A 250 -5.35 -2.91 -9.18
C ASP A 250 -5.31 -3.22 -7.69
N GLN A 251 -4.12 -3.31 -7.11
CA GLN A 251 -3.96 -3.68 -5.70
C GLN A 251 -2.72 -3.05 -5.08
N GLY A 252 -2.81 -2.69 -3.82
CA GLY A 252 -1.65 -2.41 -2.99
C GLY A 252 -0.95 -3.69 -2.56
N VAL A 253 0.27 -3.55 -2.07
CA VAL A 253 1.11 -4.68 -1.64
C VAL A 253 1.78 -4.38 -0.30
N CYS A 254 2.05 -5.42 0.47
CA CYS A 254 2.93 -5.35 1.62
C CYS A 254 4.37 -5.64 1.17
N TRP A 255 5.25 -4.68 1.39
CA TRP A 255 6.67 -4.82 1.12
C TRP A 255 7.44 -5.02 2.41
N GLU A 256 8.50 -5.76 2.34
CA GLU A 256 9.31 -6.20 3.49
C GLU A 256 8.56 -7.19 4.38
N PRO A 257 8.59 -8.46 3.96
CA PRO A 257 8.18 -9.52 4.85
C PRO A 257 9.05 -9.49 6.11
N PHE A 258 8.42 -9.61 7.25
CA PHE A 258 9.06 -9.58 8.57
C PHE A 258 10.18 -10.60 8.73
N GLU A 259 10.18 -11.66 7.93
CA GLU A 259 11.21 -12.70 7.89
C GLU A 259 12.62 -12.17 7.65
N ARG A 260 12.76 -11.13 6.83
CA ARG A 260 14.06 -10.58 6.47
C ARG A 260 14.66 -9.71 7.57
N TYR A 261 13.85 -9.13 8.41
CA TYR A 261 14.29 -8.15 9.40
C TYR A 261 14.05 -8.55 10.84
N ASN A 262 13.40 -9.65 11.09
CA ASN A 262 13.15 -10.31 12.39
C ASN A 262 13.38 -9.43 13.63
N ARG A 263 12.95 -8.17 13.56
CA ARG A 263 13.11 -7.17 14.62
C ARG A 263 11.72 -6.71 15.06
N ALA A 264 11.52 -6.68 16.36
CA ALA A 264 10.29 -6.17 16.97
C ALA A 264 9.96 -4.73 16.54
N SER A 265 10.97 -3.96 16.14
CA SER A 265 10.85 -2.57 15.69
C SER A 265 10.61 -2.40 14.19
N SER A 266 10.73 -3.46 13.39
CA SER A 266 10.46 -3.36 11.95
C SER A 266 8.96 -3.17 11.73
N ARG A 267 8.61 -2.07 11.07
CA ARG A 267 7.21 -1.75 10.75
C ARG A 267 6.72 -2.42 9.47
N GLY A 268 7.63 -2.74 8.56
CA GLY A 268 7.27 -3.06 7.19
C GLY A 268 6.74 -1.84 6.43
N ARG A 269 6.34 -2.06 5.19
CA ARG A 269 5.78 -1.02 4.31
C ARG A 269 4.58 -1.53 3.55
N LEU A 270 3.57 -0.68 3.43
CA LEU A 270 2.46 -0.88 2.49
C LEU A 270 2.63 0.09 1.32
N ALA A 271 2.59 -0.42 0.12
CA ALA A 271 2.59 0.38 -1.10
C ALA A 271 1.17 0.44 -1.64
N ILE A 272 0.65 1.64 -1.79
CA ILE A 272 -0.72 1.88 -2.30
C ILE A 272 -0.61 2.68 -3.59
N PRO A 273 -1.20 2.20 -4.71
CA PRO A 273 -1.23 2.98 -5.94
C PRO A 273 -2.14 4.20 -5.75
N MET A 274 -1.69 5.36 -6.23
CA MET A 274 -2.49 6.60 -6.15
C MET A 274 -3.65 6.61 -7.14
N TYR A 275 -3.58 5.80 -8.18
CA TYR A 275 -4.61 5.66 -9.23
C TYR A 275 -5.10 4.22 -9.28
N PRO A 276 -5.77 3.75 -8.24
CA PRO A 276 -6.32 2.42 -8.24
C PRO A 276 -7.63 2.40 -9.03
N LYS A 277 -7.97 1.24 -9.54
CA LYS A 277 -9.30 0.95 -10.07
C LYS A 277 -10.40 1.09 -9.01
N ASP A 278 -10.08 0.63 -7.80
CA ASP A 278 -10.90 0.72 -6.61
C ASP A 278 -9.95 0.87 -5.41
N LEU A 279 -9.97 2.04 -4.79
CA LEU A 279 -9.07 2.35 -3.67
C LEU A 279 -9.29 1.40 -2.49
N ARG A 280 -10.56 1.12 -2.19
CA ARG A 280 -10.89 0.23 -1.08
C ARG A 280 -10.31 -1.16 -1.30
N VAL A 281 -10.46 -1.69 -2.51
CA VAL A 281 -9.88 -2.98 -2.89
C VAL A 281 -8.36 -2.95 -2.85
N ALA A 282 -7.74 -1.89 -3.38
CA ALA A 282 -6.28 -1.77 -3.39
C ALA A 282 -5.68 -1.74 -1.98
N VAL A 283 -6.27 -0.96 -1.07
CA VAL A 283 -5.82 -0.87 0.33
C VAL A 283 -6.07 -2.19 1.06
N ILE A 284 -7.26 -2.80 0.91
CA ILE A 284 -7.57 -4.08 1.56
C ILE A 284 -6.69 -5.20 1.02
N ALA A 285 -6.29 -5.17 -0.26
CA ALA A 285 -5.32 -6.11 -0.81
C ALA A 285 -3.97 -6.03 -0.09
N ALA A 286 -3.45 -4.81 0.13
CA ALA A 286 -2.22 -4.61 0.88
C ALA A 286 -2.34 -5.09 2.34
N LEU A 287 -3.50 -4.86 2.97
CA LEU A 287 -3.78 -5.36 4.31
C LEU A 287 -3.93 -6.89 4.35
N GLY A 288 -4.49 -7.50 3.33
CA GLY A 288 -4.54 -8.97 3.19
C GLY A 288 -3.15 -9.58 3.10
N ASP A 289 -2.26 -8.96 2.30
CA ASP A 289 -0.85 -9.36 2.23
C ASP A 289 -0.17 -9.20 3.61
N LEU A 290 -0.37 -8.07 4.29
CA LEU A 290 0.11 -7.85 5.65
C LEU A 290 -0.44 -8.90 6.64
N ARG A 291 -1.73 -9.16 6.59
CA ARG A 291 -2.40 -10.12 7.48
C ARG A 291 -1.85 -11.53 7.32
N TRP A 292 -1.57 -11.93 6.08
CA TRP A 292 -0.88 -13.18 5.77
C TRP A 292 0.52 -13.24 6.38
N GLN A 293 1.31 -12.16 6.21
CA GLN A 293 2.66 -12.07 6.75
C GLN A 293 2.66 -12.14 8.29
N ILE A 294 1.76 -11.43 8.95
CA ILE A 294 1.60 -11.46 10.41
C ILE A 294 1.24 -12.87 10.89
N ALA A 295 0.31 -13.54 10.21
CA ALA A 295 -0.09 -14.89 10.57
C ALA A 295 1.07 -15.89 10.38
N LYS A 296 1.84 -15.72 9.31
CA LYS A 296 3.02 -16.53 9.03
C LYS A 296 4.12 -16.31 10.07
N GLU A 297 4.36 -15.07 10.48
CA GLU A 297 5.30 -14.73 11.54
C GLU A 297 4.89 -15.37 12.88
N LYS A 298 3.61 -15.32 13.22
CA LYS A 298 3.05 -15.91 14.44
C LYS A 298 3.23 -17.42 14.49
N ALA A 299 3.03 -18.10 13.36
CA ALA A 299 3.18 -19.54 13.23
C ALA A 299 4.64 -20.00 13.03
N GLN A 300 5.55 -19.08 12.73
CA GLN A 300 6.99 -19.35 12.54
C GLN A 300 7.25 -20.50 11.53
N HIS A 301 7.90 -21.56 11.97
CA HIS A 301 8.25 -22.72 11.13
C HIS A 301 7.04 -23.59 10.76
N TYR A 302 5.96 -23.51 11.51
CA TYR A 302 4.74 -24.31 11.33
C TYR A 302 3.63 -23.58 10.55
N TRP A 303 3.98 -22.56 9.79
CA TRP A 303 3.00 -21.74 9.08
C TRP A 303 2.12 -22.51 8.07
N MET A 304 2.58 -23.68 7.58
CA MET A 304 1.79 -24.57 6.71
C MET A 304 0.88 -25.53 7.49
N GLU A 305 1.04 -25.62 8.79
CA GLU A 305 0.37 -26.62 9.63
C GLU A 305 -0.56 -25.99 10.65
N GLU A 306 -0.23 -24.77 11.13
CA GLU A 306 -0.90 -24.16 12.25
C GLU A 306 -1.49 -22.78 11.91
N GLY A 307 -2.50 -22.40 12.69
CA GLY A 307 -3.09 -21.08 12.65
C GLY A 307 -3.83 -20.77 11.35
N LEU A 308 -3.97 -19.49 11.06
CA LEU A 308 -4.65 -19.00 9.87
C LEU A 308 -4.01 -19.55 8.59
N THR A 309 -2.69 -19.42 8.50
CA THR A 309 -1.96 -19.80 7.28
C THR A 309 -1.98 -21.31 7.07
N GLY A 310 -1.87 -22.10 8.13
CA GLY A 310 -1.89 -23.56 8.06
C GLY A 310 -3.25 -24.09 7.59
N TRP A 311 -4.34 -23.65 8.19
CA TRP A 311 -5.67 -24.05 7.77
C TRP A 311 -6.01 -23.63 6.36
N TYR A 312 -5.62 -22.41 5.97
CA TYR A 312 -5.84 -21.91 4.60
C TYR A 312 -4.98 -22.68 3.58
N TYR A 313 -3.71 -22.97 3.91
CA TYR A 313 -2.81 -23.75 3.07
C TYR A 313 -3.30 -25.19 2.85
N GLN A 314 -3.77 -25.86 3.90
CA GLN A 314 -4.33 -27.19 3.81
C GLN A 314 -5.57 -27.18 2.90
N TRP A 315 -6.51 -26.28 3.14
CA TRP A 315 -7.68 -26.14 2.27
C TRP A 315 -7.29 -25.91 0.81
N PHE A 316 -6.33 -25.03 0.55
CA PHE A 316 -5.86 -24.71 -0.81
C PHE A 316 -5.32 -25.95 -1.53
N ASN A 317 -4.56 -26.79 -0.84
CA ASN A 317 -4.00 -28.03 -1.39
C ASN A 317 -5.06 -29.12 -1.56
N ASP A 318 -5.94 -29.32 -0.59
CA ASP A 318 -6.99 -30.32 -0.64
C ASP A 318 -7.95 -30.08 -1.81
N ASN A 319 -8.22 -28.84 -2.09
CA ASN A 319 -9.05 -28.43 -3.25
C ASN A 319 -8.27 -28.32 -4.57
N LYS A 320 -6.98 -28.67 -4.57
CA LYS A 320 -6.10 -28.64 -5.76
C LYS A 320 -6.13 -27.30 -6.49
N MET A 321 -6.19 -26.22 -5.72
CA MET A 321 -6.18 -24.87 -6.25
C MET A 321 -4.88 -24.58 -7.02
N ARG A 322 -4.95 -23.74 -8.05
CA ARG A 322 -3.79 -23.36 -8.84
C ARG A 322 -3.33 -21.95 -8.50
N GLY A 323 -2.03 -21.70 -8.59
CA GLY A 323 -1.44 -20.39 -8.37
C GLY A 323 -0.75 -20.28 -7.01
N ASP A 324 -0.58 -19.05 -6.55
CA ASP A 324 0.04 -18.77 -5.25
C ASP A 324 -1.02 -18.72 -4.16
N VAL A 325 -0.75 -19.41 -3.05
CA VAL A 325 -1.69 -19.51 -1.91
C VAL A 325 -1.92 -18.16 -1.25
N LYS A 326 -0.89 -17.31 -1.19
CA LYS A 326 -1.01 -15.96 -0.63
C LYS A 326 -1.90 -15.07 -1.50
N ASP A 327 -1.74 -15.16 -2.82
CA ASP A 327 -2.58 -14.41 -3.75
C ASP A 327 -4.06 -14.82 -3.63
N ALA A 328 -4.33 -16.12 -3.49
CA ALA A 328 -5.66 -16.62 -3.24
C ALA A 328 -6.22 -16.09 -1.90
N PHE A 329 -5.42 -16.14 -0.84
CA PHE A 329 -5.81 -15.60 0.46
C PHE A 329 -6.14 -14.10 0.39
N ILE A 330 -5.35 -13.32 -0.33
CA ILE A 330 -5.60 -11.88 -0.49
C ILE A 330 -6.96 -11.63 -1.16
N GLN A 331 -7.30 -12.40 -2.20
CA GLN A 331 -8.60 -12.27 -2.87
C GLN A 331 -9.75 -12.62 -1.92
N ASP A 332 -9.62 -13.67 -1.15
CA ASP A 332 -10.65 -14.06 -0.17
C ASP A 332 -10.73 -13.07 1.00
N TYR A 333 -9.60 -12.50 1.42
CA TYR A 333 -9.58 -11.44 2.43
C TYR A 333 -10.30 -10.16 1.95
N ILE A 334 -10.13 -9.80 0.68
CA ILE A 334 -10.89 -8.70 0.07
C ILE A 334 -12.40 -8.98 0.16
N LEU A 335 -12.83 -10.19 -0.21
CA LEU A 335 -14.23 -10.57 -0.12
C LEU A 335 -14.73 -10.60 1.32
N TRP A 336 -13.89 -11.06 2.26
CA TRP A 336 -14.20 -11.07 3.68
C TRP A 336 -14.52 -9.67 4.20
N ILE A 337 -13.63 -8.73 3.96
CA ILE A 337 -13.78 -7.36 4.46
C ILE A 337 -14.84 -6.57 3.69
N THR A 338 -14.99 -6.76 2.37
CA THR A 338 -15.88 -5.93 1.55
C THR A 338 -17.29 -6.47 1.37
N LYS A 339 -17.50 -7.77 1.52
CA LYS A 339 -18.79 -8.44 1.24
C LYS A 339 -19.33 -9.21 2.42
N GLU A 340 -18.52 -10.08 3.02
CA GLU A 340 -19.00 -10.90 4.14
C GLU A 340 -19.31 -10.05 5.39
N SER A 341 -18.62 -8.92 5.57
CA SER A 341 -18.88 -7.96 6.67
C SER A 341 -20.29 -7.37 6.64
N ASP A 342 -20.91 -7.29 5.48
CA ASP A 342 -22.30 -6.82 5.33
C ASP A 342 -23.31 -7.99 5.20
N GLY A 343 -22.88 -9.24 5.30
CA GLY A 343 -23.71 -10.43 5.18
C GLY A 343 -23.93 -10.92 3.75
N THR A 344 -23.19 -10.37 2.77
CA THR A 344 -23.21 -10.85 1.39
C THR A 344 -22.28 -12.04 1.25
N GLN A 345 -22.84 -13.25 1.20
CA GLN A 345 -22.09 -14.50 1.11
C GLN A 345 -21.40 -14.64 -0.25
N LYS A 346 -20.10 -14.49 -0.29
CA LYS A 346 -19.24 -14.62 -1.49
C LYS A 346 -18.14 -15.66 -1.33
N LEU A 347 -17.76 -15.96 -0.10
CA LEU A 347 -16.75 -16.98 0.18
C LEU A 347 -17.37 -18.39 0.18
N GLU A 348 -16.54 -19.37 -0.09
CA GLU A 348 -16.88 -20.77 0.14
C GLU A 348 -17.06 -21.03 1.64
N ARG A 349 -17.82 -22.09 1.95
CA ARG A 349 -18.17 -22.42 3.33
C ARG A 349 -16.96 -22.62 4.24
N ASP A 350 -15.97 -23.36 3.76
CA ASP A 350 -14.79 -23.71 4.54
C ASP A 350 -13.88 -22.49 4.75
N ILE A 351 -13.68 -21.70 3.70
CA ILE A 351 -12.96 -20.43 3.79
C ILE A 351 -13.64 -19.49 4.77
N ARG A 352 -14.95 -19.32 4.67
CA ARG A 352 -15.71 -18.48 5.61
C ARG A 352 -15.53 -18.96 7.06
N SER A 353 -15.48 -20.26 7.29
CA SER A 353 -15.24 -20.84 8.62
C SER A 353 -13.83 -20.56 9.13
N ILE A 354 -12.82 -20.61 8.25
CA ILE A 354 -11.44 -20.26 8.59
C ILE A 354 -11.34 -18.76 8.95
N PHE A 355 -11.89 -17.89 8.11
CA PHE A 355 -11.86 -16.44 8.38
C PHE A 355 -12.65 -16.07 9.63
N TRP A 356 -13.82 -16.66 9.83
CA TRP A 356 -14.62 -16.43 11.04
C TRP A 356 -13.82 -16.74 12.33
N ARG A 357 -12.99 -17.75 12.29
CA ARG A 357 -12.18 -18.19 13.43
C ARG A 357 -10.91 -17.36 13.62
N TYR A 358 -10.17 -17.10 12.55
CA TYR A 358 -8.82 -16.57 12.59
C TYR A 358 -8.70 -15.10 12.17
N VAL A 359 -9.74 -14.56 11.55
CA VAL A 359 -9.89 -13.14 11.21
C VAL A 359 -11.26 -12.68 11.67
N PRO A 360 -11.53 -12.76 12.99
CA PRO A 360 -12.86 -12.54 13.50
C PRO A 360 -13.28 -11.06 13.38
N PHE A 361 -14.49 -10.84 12.94
CA PHE A 361 -15.12 -9.53 13.03
C PHE A 361 -15.32 -9.12 14.50
N PRO A 362 -15.38 -7.83 14.80
CA PRO A 362 -15.76 -7.35 16.13
C PRO A 362 -17.15 -7.83 16.49
N GLN A 363 -17.40 -7.93 17.79
CA GLN A 363 -18.63 -8.52 18.31
C GLN A 363 -19.90 -7.86 17.76
N GLU A 364 -19.89 -6.55 17.62
CA GLU A 364 -21.01 -5.80 17.04
C GLU A 364 -21.37 -6.22 15.60
N VAL A 365 -20.35 -6.52 14.79
CA VAL A 365 -20.55 -7.02 13.42
C VAL A 365 -21.05 -8.46 13.45
N LYS A 366 -20.48 -9.32 14.28
CA LYS A 366 -20.95 -10.69 14.48
C LYS A 366 -22.42 -10.72 14.93
N ASP A 367 -22.82 -9.83 15.84
CA ASP A 367 -24.20 -9.71 16.31
C ASP A 367 -25.18 -9.25 15.23
N LYS A 368 -24.74 -8.42 14.31
CA LYS A 368 -25.53 -8.05 13.13
C LYS A 368 -25.64 -9.21 12.16
N LEU A 369 -24.53 -9.90 11.89
CA LEU A 369 -24.45 -10.99 10.92
C LEU A 369 -25.30 -12.21 11.33
N LYS A 370 -25.34 -12.56 12.62
CA LYS A 370 -26.16 -13.70 13.11
C LYS A 370 -27.62 -13.60 12.73
N ASN A 371 -28.12 -12.37 12.57
CA ASN A 371 -29.52 -12.10 12.20
C ASN A 371 -29.73 -12.00 10.67
N ARG A 372 -28.65 -11.99 9.88
CA ARG A 372 -28.70 -11.83 8.43
C ARG A 372 -28.85 -13.12 7.66
N GLY A 373 -28.52 -14.27 8.24
CA GLY A 373 -28.65 -15.54 7.55
C GLY A 373 -28.27 -16.75 8.40
N PHE A 374 -28.81 -17.90 8.04
CA PHE A 374 -28.58 -19.16 8.74
C PHE A 374 -27.09 -19.52 8.88
N VAL A 375 -26.29 -19.24 7.87
CA VAL A 375 -24.85 -19.56 7.84
C VAL A 375 -24.11 -18.81 8.94
N TYR A 376 -24.36 -17.53 9.11
CA TYR A 376 -23.70 -16.72 10.16
C TYR A 376 -24.21 -17.07 11.56
N ASN A 377 -25.49 -17.43 11.67
CA ASN A 377 -26.04 -17.91 12.93
C ASN A 377 -25.41 -19.23 13.37
N ASP A 378 -25.15 -20.15 12.43
CA ASP A 378 -24.47 -21.41 12.71
C ASP A 378 -23.02 -21.18 13.17
N LEU A 379 -22.29 -20.29 12.49
CA LEU A 379 -20.93 -19.90 12.88
C LEU A 379 -20.90 -19.24 14.27
N TYR A 380 -21.84 -18.35 14.54
CA TYR A 380 -21.97 -17.70 15.82
C TYR A 380 -22.21 -18.69 16.96
N LYS A 381 -23.13 -19.66 16.77
CA LYS A 381 -23.39 -20.72 17.73
C LYS A 381 -22.17 -21.61 17.98
N LYS A 382 -21.42 -21.93 16.94
CA LYS A 382 -20.17 -22.68 17.05
C LYS A 382 -19.11 -21.95 17.85
N ASP A 383 -19.02 -20.63 17.72
CA ASP A 383 -18.14 -19.81 18.55
C ASP A 383 -18.54 -19.84 20.03
N GLN A 384 -19.84 -19.69 20.33
CA GLN A 384 -20.34 -19.75 21.71
C GLN A 384 -20.06 -21.12 22.36
N ASN A 385 -20.27 -22.20 21.61
CA ASN A 385 -20.02 -23.55 22.13
C ASN A 385 -18.52 -23.79 22.42
N ARG A 386 -17.62 -23.23 21.59
CA ARG A 386 -16.17 -23.31 21.87
C ARG A 386 -15.78 -22.49 23.09
N ALA A 387 -16.28 -21.26 23.22
CA ALA A 387 -15.99 -20.44 24.38
C ALA A 387 -16.46 -21.09 25.68
N MET A 388 -17.54 -21.89 25.64
CA MET A 388 -18.00 -22.68 26.78
C MET A 388 -17.12 -23.88 27.06
N SER A 389 -16.52 -24.51 26.03
CA SER A 389 -15.64 -25.66 26.22
C SER A 389 -14.22 -25.29 26.67
N ASP A 390 -13.73 -24.12 26.25
CA ASP A 390 -12.41 -23.60 26.63
C ASP A 390 -12.42 -22.91 28.01
N GLY A 391 -13.59 -22.71 28.60
CA GLY A 391 -13.79 -22.12 29.93
C GLY A 391 -13.89 -23.14 31.09
N TYR A 392 -13.67 -24.41 30.81
CA TYR A 392 -13.55 -25.48 31.78
C TYR A 392 -12.09 -26.08 31.68
#